data_fd9b151e567f9bf4419af156b5f2d272
#
_entry.id   fd9b151e567f9bf4419af156b5f2d272
#
_cell.length_a   1.000
_cell.length_b   1.000
_cell.length_c   1.000
_cell.angle_alpha   90.00
_cell.angle_beta   90.00
_cell.angle_gamma   90.00
#
_symmetry.space_group_name_H-M   'P 1'
#
loop_
_entity.id
_entity.type
_entity.pdbx_description
1 polymer ?
#
loop_
_entity_poly.entity_id
_entity_poly.type
_entity_poly.pdbx_seq_one_letter_code
_entity_poly.pdbx_strand_id
1 'polypeptide(L)'
;MTEQSRHAGARLRTAVPEVPRRYPSFGQVFFCLMSTFCFVLILRNPDIAIEYMGRGLSLCARTVIPSLFPFMVISELMVRSGAGESLGRLFSRPMRYLFGLSGAGCTAVVLGSLCGFPVGARTAVALYDRNAISRRECEHLLTFCNCPSSAFLVTAVGVSLFGNRRLGSVLYFCVLGVSFLVGFIARFFLRHEQAGRDHPHHPSGLHPGGAEMFTASVSGAASGMLTVCAY
;
A
#
# COMPACT_ATOMS: atom_id res chain seq x y z
N MET A 1 -17.06 -39.17 -55.35
CA MET A 1 -17.47 -37.94 -54.65
C MET A 1 -18.47 -38.29 -53.56
N THR A 2 -18.13 -39.04 -52.48
CA THR A 2 -19.13 -39.39 -51.42
C THR A 2 -18.54 -40.02 -50.14
N GLU A 3 -17.24 -39.98 -49.91
CA GLU A 3 -16.72 -40.55 -48.64
C GLU A 3 -16.01 -39.57 -47.71
N GLN A 4 -15.59 -38.42 -48.21
CA GLN A 4 -14.92 -37.39 -47.43
C GLN A 4 -15.85 -36.46 -46.63
N SER A 5 -17.16 -36.51 -46.92
CA SER A 5 -18.16 -35.66 -46.26
C SER A 5 -18.70 -36.24 -44.94
N ARG A 6 -18.45 -37.52 -44.62
CA ARG A 6 -18.92 -38.15 -43.37
C ARG A 6 -17.96 -38.05 -42.19
N HIS A 7 -16.71 -37.73 -42.43
CA HIS A 7 -15.71 -37.59 -41.34
C HIS A 7 -15.54 -36.19 -40.79
N ALA A 8 -16.16 -35.18 -41.41
CA ALA A 8 -16.09 -33.79 -40.93
C ALA A 8 -17.13 -33.46 -39.80
N GLY A 9 -18.18 -34.28 -39.67
CA GLY A 9 -19.27 -34.03 -38.69
C GLY A 9 -19.01 -34.55 -37.26
N ALA A 10 -17.94 -35.30 -37.03
CA ALA A 10 -17.73 -36.03 -35.76
C ALA A 10 -16.74 -35.37 -34.79
N ARG A 11 -16.17 -34.23 -35.12
CA ARG A 11 -15.12 -33.60 -34.29
C ARG A 11 -15.49 -32.27 -33.59
N LEU A 12 -16.75 -31.89 -33.56
CA LEU A 12 -17.22 -30.73 -32.79
C LEU A 12 -18.08 -31.18 -31.58
N ARG A 13 -17.63 -32.23 -30.88
CA ARG A 13 -17.94 -32.30 -29.45
C ARG A 13 -16.95 -31.37 -28.74
N THR A 14 -17.36 -30.14 -28.58
CA THR A 14 -16.74 -29.22 -27.62
C THR A 14 -16.69 -29.94 -26.28
N ALA A 15 -15.50 -30.40 -25.91
CA ALA A 15 -15.24 -30.86 -24.56
C ALA A 15 -15.45 -29.63 -23.67
N VAL A 16 -16.61 -29.54 -23.05
CA VAL A 16 -16.84 -28.64 -21.93
C VAL A 16 -15.82 -29.06 -20.88
N PRO A 17 -14.90 -28.20 -20.49
CA PRO A 17 -13.92 -28.57 -19.47
C PRO A 17 -14.71 -28.95 -18.22
N GLU A 18 -14.60 -30.19 -17.78
CA GLU A 18 -15.14 -30.63 -16.50
C GLU A 18 -14.40 -29.80 -15.43
N VAL A 19 -15.09 -28.80 -14.90
CA VAL A 19 -14.63 -28.03 -13.74
C VAL A 19 -14.53 -29.04 -12.60
N PRO A 20 -13.34 -29.34 -12.08
CA PRO A 20 -13.21 -30.31 -11.01
C PRO A 20 -14.05 -29.84 -9.84
N ARG A 21 -15.02 -30.65 -9.41
CA ARG A 21 -15.83 -30.41 -8.22
C ARG A 21 -14.90 -30.46 -6.99
N ARG A 22 -14.24 -29.33 -6.71
CA ARG A 22 -13.56 -29.19 -5.43
C ARG A 22 -14.65 -29.03 -4.38
N TYR A 23 -14.74 -29.98 -3.48
CA TYR A 23 -15.56 -29.86 -2.27
C TYR A 23 -15.13 -28.57 -1.56
N PRO A 24 -16.07 -27.70 -1.18
CA PRO A 24 -15.72 -26.45 -0.53
C PRO A 24 -14.95 -26.76 0.77
N SER A 25 -13.80 -26.12 0.93
CA SER A 25 -13.05 -26.18 2.18
C SER A 25 -13.90 -25.64 3.32
N PHE A 26 -13.72 -26.17 4.53
CA PHE A 26 -14.43 -25.72 5.74
C PHE A 26 -14.41 -24.17 5.85
N GLY A 27 -13.28 -23.54 5.53
CA GLY A 27 -13.14 -22.09 5.50
C GLY A 27 -14.05 -21.41 4.45
N GLN A 28 -14.24 -22.03 3.28
CA GLN A 28 -15.15 -21.49 2.24
C GLN A 28 -16.61 -21.55 2.68
N VAL A 29 -17.02 -22.66 3.29
CA VAL A 29 -18.40 -22.82 3.83
C VAL A 29 -18.64 -21.79 4.93
N PHE A 30 -17.70 -21.65 5.87
CA PHE A 30 -17.79 -20.64 6.94
C PHE A 30 -17.89 -19.22 6.39
N PHE A 31 -17.07 -18.88 5.40
CA PHE A 31 -17.10 -17.55 4.77
C PHE A 31 -18.44 -17.29 4.05
N CYS A 32 -18.96 -18.28 3.33
CA CYS A 32 -20.27 -18.17 2.67
C CYS A 32 -21.40 -17.98 3.69
N LEU A 33 -21.40 -18.74 4.79
CA LEU A 33 -22.40 -18.60 5.86
C LEU A 33 -22.33 -17.22 6.51
N MET A 34 -21.13 -16.75 6.84
CA MET A 34 -20.94 -15.42 7.42
C MET A 34 -21.39 -14.31 6.47
N SER A 35 -21.04 -14.42 5.19
CA SER A 35 -21.46 -13.45 4.17
C SER A 35 -22.98 -13.44 4.00
N THR A 36 -23.60 -14.61 3.95
CA THR A 36 -25.06 -14.73 3.87
C THR A 36 -25.73 -14.16 5.11
N PHE A 37 -25.19 -14.42 6.30
CA PHE A 37 -25.70 -13.86 7.55
C PHE A 37 -25.63 -12.32 7.56
N CYS A 38 -24.50 -11.73 7.17
CA CYS A 38 -24.36 -10.27 7.05
C CYS A 38 -25.37 -9.70 6.04
N PHE A 39 -25.56 -10.37 4.89
CA PHE A 39 -26.52 -9.95 3.88
C PHE A 39 -27.96 -9.93 4.43
N VAL A 40 -28.36 -10.98 5.14
CA VAL A 40 -29.67 -11.05 5.79
C VAL A 40 -29.87 -9.96 6.85
N LEU A 41 -28.83 -9.65 7.64
CA LEU A 41 -28.89 -8.56 8.63
C LEU A 41 -29.10 -7.20 7.96
N ILE A 42 -28.40 -6.92 6.85
CA ILE A 42 -28.57 -5.68 6.07
C ILE A 42 -30.00 -5.58 5.53
N LEU A 43 -30.54 -6.66 4.97
CA LEU A 43 -31.90 -6.68 4.44
C LEU A 43 -32.97 -6.52 5.53
N ARG A 44 -32.71 -6.97 6.74
CA ARG A 44 -33.63 -6.81 7.87
C ARG A 44 -33.66 -5.40 8.47
N ASN A 45 -32.58 -4.67 8.32
CA ASN A 45 -32.43 -3.34 8.91
C ASN A 45 -31.86 -2.35 7.88
N PRO A 46 -32.54 -2.10 6.76
CA PRO A 46 -32.01 -1.28 5.68
C PRO A 46 -31.74 0.17 6.12
N ASP A 47 -32.59 0.74 6.97
CA ASP A 47 -32.46 2.13 7.44
C ASP A 47 -31.16 2.31 8.27
N ILE A 48 -30.88 1.36 9.15
CA ILE A 48 -29.65 1.34 9.95
C ILE A 48 -28.43 1.20 9.03
N ALA A 49 -28.49 0.30 8.05
CA ALA A 49 -27.40 0.09 7.12
C ALA A 49 -27.12 1.38 6.32
N ILE A 50 -28.16 2.04 5.78
CA ILE A 50 -28.01 3.28 5.00
C ILE A 50 -27.44 4.40 5.88
N GLU A 51 -27.93 4.55 7.12
CA GLU A 51 -27.43 5.58 8.05
C GLU A 51 -25.94 5.41 8.36
N TYR A 52 -25.51 4.22 8.75
CA TYR A 52 -24.10 3.98 9.08
C TYR A 52 -23.18 4.02 7.85
N MET A 53 -23.65 3.54 6.70
CA MET A 53 -22.93 3.69 5.42
C MET A 53 -22.78 5.17 5.05
N GLY A 54 -23.83 5.98 5.20
CA GLY A 54 -23.78 7.42 4.98
C GLY A 54 -22.84 8.14 5.92
N ARG A 55 -22.81 7.77 7.20
CA ARG A 55 -21.84 8.30 8.17
C ARG A 55 -20.41 7.94 7.81
N GLY A 56 -20.13 6.67 7.43
CA GLY A 56 -18.81 6.22 7.00
C GLY A 56 -18.33 6.96 5.75
N LEU A 57 -19.20 7.08 4.74
CA LEU A 57 -18.89 7.80 3.50
C LEU A 57 -18.63 9.30 3.75
N SER A 58 -19.43 9.93 4.64
CA SER A 58 -19.21 11.32 5.06
C SER A 58 -17.88 11.51 5.78
N LEU A 59 -17.49 10.56 6.63
CA LEU A 59 -16.19 10.57 7.32
C LEU A 59 -15.04 10.46 6.31
N CYS A 60 -15.13 9.56 5.34
CA CYS A 60 -14.15 9.44 4.27
C CYS A 60 -14.04 10.75 3.47
N ALA A 61 -15.16 11.31 3.03
CA ALA A 61 -15.18 12.50 2.18
C ALA A 61 -14.70 13.77 2.91
N ARG A 62 -15.06 13.93 4.18
CA ARG A 62 -14.80 15.17 4.93
C ARG A 62 -13.49 15.14 5.72
N THR A 63 -13.00 13.95 6.07
CA THR A 63 -11.83 13.82 6.96
C THR A 63 -10.70 13.08 6.27
N VAL A 64 -10.94 11.86 5.79
CA VAL A 64 -9.87 10.99 5.27
C VAL A 64 -9.30 11.54 3.96
N ILE A 65 -10.15 11.85 3.00
CA ILE A 65 -9.70 12.35 1.68
C ILE A 65 -8.93 13.67 1.82
N PRO A 66 -9.46 14.73 2.44
CA PRO A 66 -8.72 15.99 2.53
C PRO A 66 -7.41 15.90 3.32
N SER A 67 -7.34 14.99 4.29
CA SER A 67 -6.13 14.84 5.11
C SER A 67 -5.03 14.00 4.45
N LEU A 68 -5.38 12.96 3.70
CA LEU A 68 -4.39 12.03 3.14
C LEU A 68 -4.05 12.31 1.68
N PHE A 69 -5.01 12.75 0.88
CA PHE A 69 -4.85 12.92 -0.56
C PHE A 69 -3.68 13.85 -0.95
N PRO A 70 -3.50 15.03 -0.35
CA PRO A 70 -2.37 15.90 -0.67
C PRO A 70 -1.01 15.21 -0.43
N PHE A 71 -0.88 14.49 0.67
CA PHE A 71 0.35 13.77 0.99
C PHE A 71 0.61 12.60 0.02
N MET A 72 -0.45 11.92 -0.43
CA MET A 72 -0.34 10.87 -1.44
C MET A 72 0.10 11.43 -2.79
N VAL A 73 -0.41 12.58 -3.22
CA VAL A 73 0.02 13.25 -4.45
C VAL A 73 1.48 13.66 -4.35
N ILE A 74 1.88 14.29 -3.24
CA ILE A 74 3.27 14.71 -3.02
C ILE A 74 4.21 13.50 -3.03
N SER A 75 3.86 12.41 -2.35
CA SER A 75 4.69 11.21 -2.31
C SER A 75 4.86 10.58 -3.70
N GLU A 76 3.78 10.48 -4.45
CA GLU A 76 3.80 9.96 -5.81
C GLU A 76 4.64 10.85 -6.74
N LEU A 77 4.51 12.17 -6.59
CA LEU A 77 5.31 13.13 -7.32
C LEU A 77 6.80 13.01 -6.98
N MET A 78 7.15 12.87 -5.71
CA MET A 78 8.54 12.67 -5.27
C MET A 78 9.16 11.39 -5.83
N VAL A 79 8.37 10.30 -5.87
CA VAL A 79 8.82 9.04 -6.46
C VAL A 79 8.98 9.18 -7.97
N ARG A 80 8.03 9.83 -8.65
CA ARG A 80 8.04 10.01 -10.12
C ARG A 80 9.10 10.99 -10.60
N SER A 81 9.35 12.05 -9.87
CA SER A 81 10.36 13.05 -10.22
C SER A 81 11.81 12.59 -9.97
N GLY A 82 12.01 11.44 -9.32
CA GLY A 82 13.35 11.04 -8.85
C GLY A 82 13.88 11.92 -7.70
N ALA A 83 13.10 12.88 -7.19
CA ALA A 83 13.49 13.69 -6.05
C ALA A 83 13.79 12.84 -4.80
N GLY A 84 13.13 11.67 -4.70
CA GLY A 84 13.43 10.66 -3.71
C GLY A 84 14.88 10.16 -3.74
N GLU A 85 15.50 10.07 -4.91
CA GLU A 85 16.91 9.70 -5.05
C GLU A 85 17.84 10.77 -4.49
N SER A 86 17.49 12.03 -4.64
CA SER A 86 18.26 13.15 -4.09
C SER A 86 18.17 13.18 -2.56
N LEU A 87 16.98 12.99 -2.01
CA LEU A 87 16.79 12.79 -0.57
C LEU A 87 17.53 11.54 -0.08
N GLY A 88 17.43 10.45 -0.85
CA GLY A 88 18.11 9.20 -0.58
C GLY A 88 19.62 9.35 -0.51
N ARG A 89 20.23 10.15 -1.38
CA ARG A 89 21.67 10.43 -1.34
C ARG A 89 22.08 11.14 -0.06
N LEU A 90 21.30 12.10 0.41
CA LEU A 90 21.57 12.85 1.64
C LEU A 90 21.54 11.93 2.88
N PHE A 91 20.55 11.05 2.95
CA PHE A 91 20.36 10.15 4.10
C PHE A 91 20.88 8.72 3.86
N SER A 92 21.52 8.44 2.73
CA SER A 92 22.01 7.10 2.36
C SER A 92 22.98 6.50 3.37
N ARG A 93 23.91 7.31 3.90
CA ARG A 93 24.91 6.84 4.87
C ARG A 93 24.26 6.34 6.17
N PRO A 94 23.46 7.15 6.91
CA PRO A 94 22.82 6.69 8.14
C PRO A 94 21.83 5.55 7.89
N MET A 95 21.06 5.57 6.79
CA MET A 95 20.10 4.52 6.47
C MET A 95 20.76 3.19 6.13
N ARG A 96 21.86 3.23 5.37
CA ARG A 96 22.66 2.04 5.08
C ARG A 96 23.30 1.46 6.35
N TYR A 97 23.77 2.33 7.25
CA TYR A 97 24.38 1.88 8.50
C TYR A 97 23.35 1.33 9.49
N LEU A 98 22.21 1.99 9.67
CA LEU A 98 21.19 1.61 10.64
C LEU A 98 20.29 0.47 10.12
N PHE A 99 19.78 0.59 8.90
CA PHE A 99 18.76 -0.33 8.38
C PHE A 99 19.26 -1.22 7.23
N GLY A 100 20.44 -0.94 6.65
CA GLY A 100 20.94 -1.69 5.49
C GLY A 100 20.18 -1.40 4.20
N LEU A 101 19.50 -0.26 4.12
CA LEU A 101 18.67 0.15 2.99
C LEU A 101 19.49 0.89 1.92
N SER A 102 19.01 0.83 0.67
CA SER A 102 19.50 1.65 -0.43
C SER A 102 19.13 3.13 -0.24
N GLY A 103 19.78 4.02 -0.99
CA GLY A 103 19.41 5.44 -0.99
C GLY A 103 17.97 5.67 -1.43
N ALA A 104 17.44 4.89 -2.37
CA ALA A 104 16.06 4.99 -2.83
C ALA A 104 15.06 4.63 -1.71
N GLY A 105 15.31 3.57 -0.95
CA GLY A 105 14.47 3.13 0.16
C GLY A 105 14.31 4.17 1.27
N CYS A 106 15.31 5.07 1.43
CA CYS A 106 15.23 6.19 2.37
C CYS A 106 13.98 7.08 2.15
N THR A 107 13.56 7.25 0.90
CA THR A 107 12.38 8.05 0.56
C THR A 107 11.11 7.50 1.22
N ALA A 108 10.93 6.18 1.21
CA ALA A 108 9.78 5.55 1.85
C ALA A 108 9.81 5.73 3.37
N VAL A 109 11.00 5.69 4.00
CA VAL A 109 11.15 5.92 5.44
C VAL A 109 10.81 7.37 5.81
N VAL A 110 11.34 8.34 5.08
CA VAL A 110 11.10 9.75 5.34
C VAL A 110 9.63 10.10 5.13
N LEU A 111 9.06 9.72 3.99
CA LEU A 111 7.65 10.00 3.71
C LEU A 111 6.70 9.23 4.65
N GLY A 112 7.02 7.98 4.96
CA GLY A 112 6.25 7.19 5.92
C GLY A 112 6.28 7.76 7.33
N SER A 113 7.41 8.30 7.76
CA SER A 113 7.54 8.95 9.07
C SER A 113 6.77 10.27 9.13
N LEU A 114 6.84 11.11 8.11
CA LEU A 114 6.20 12.44 8.10
C LEU A 114 4.70 12.37 7.79
N CYS A 115 4.36 11.70 6.68
CA CYS A 115 3.00 11.64 6.16
C CYS A 115 2.19 10.49 6.76
N GLY A 116 2.87 9.48 7.27
CA GLY A 116 2.25 8.36 7.96
C GLY A 116 1.64 7.31 7.04
N PHE A 117 0.81 6.46 7.63
CA PHE A 117 0.02 5.45 6.93
C PHE A 117 -1.05 6.13 6.05
N PRO A 118 -1.28 5.69 4.80
CA PRO A 118 -0.65 4.58 4.09
C PRO A 118 0.51 5.01 3.17
N VAL A 119 0.98 6.25 3.28
CA VAL A 119 1.93 6.86 2.33
C VAL A 119 3.28 6.12 2.31
N GLY A 120 3.81 5.73 3.47
CA GLY A 120 5.07 5.00 3.57
C GLY A 120 5.05 3.68 2.80
N ALA A 121 4.03 2.85 3.04
CA ALA A 121 3.87 1.57 2.36
C ALA A 121 3.70 1.73 0.84
N ARG A 122 2.87 2.68 0.40
CA ARG A 122 2.68 2.96 -1.02
C ARG A 122 3.96 3.42 -1.70
N THR A 123 4.74 4.27 -1.03
CA THR A 123 6.03 4.72 -1.54
C THR A 123 7.00 3.54 -1.71
N ALA A 124 7.06 2.63 -0.73
CA ALA A 124 7.89 1.43 -0.82
C ALA A 124 7.47 0.53 -2.00
N VAL A 125 6.17 0.29 -2.19
CA VAL A 125 5.66 -0.49 -3.32
C VAL A 125 5.93 0.22 -4.65
N ALA A 126 5.69 1.53 -4.75
CA ALA A 126 5.96 2.30 -5.97
C ALA A 126 7.44 2.31 -6.36
N LEU A 127 8.35 2.30 -5.39
CA LEU A 127 9.80 2.15 -5.63
C LEU A 127 10.14 0.74 -6.13
N TYR A 128 9.50 -0.28 -5.58
CA TYR A 128 9.66 -1.66 -6.03
C TYR A 128 9.14 -1.86 -7.46
N ASP A 129 7.95 -1.39 -7.78
CA ASP A 129 7.35 -1.48 -9.13
C ASP A 129 8.20 -0.80 -10.20
N ARG A 130 8.99 0.20 -9.81
CA ARG A 130 9.96 0.88 -10.67
C ARG A 130 11.34 0.22 -10.70
N ASN A 131 11.50 -0.92 -10.05
CA ASN A 131 12.80 -1.59 -9.89
C ASN A 131 13.89 -0.70 -9.24
N ALA A 132 13.50 0.32 -8.47
CA ALA A 132 14.42 1.19 -7.73
C ALA A 132 14.93 0.52 -6.44
N ILE A 133 14.16 -0.43 -5.90
CA ILE A 133 14.54 -1.24 -4.74
C ILE A 133 14.22 -2.72 -5.00
N SER A 134 14.92 -3.61 -4.31
CA SER A 134 14.66 -5.05 -4.40
C SER A 134 13.37 -5.42 -3.64
N ARG A 135 12.79 -6.59 -3.96
CA ARG A 135 11.64 -7.13 -3.25
C ARG A 135 11.89 -7.24 -1.74
N ARG A 136 13.06 -7.72 -1.36
CA ARG A 136 13.46 -7.88 0.05
C ARG A 136 13.57 -6.54 0.76
N GLU A 137 14.12 -5.55 0.09
CA GLU A 137 14.20 -4.20 0.62
C GLU A 137 12.79 -3.59 0.79
N CYS A 138 11.88 -3.84 -0.14
CA CYS A 138 10.48 -3.46 -0.02
C CYS A 138 9.82 -4.16 1.19
N GLU A 139 9.96 -5.47 1.31
CA GLU A 139 9.45 -6.24 2.45
C GLU A 139 10.01 -5.73 3.79
N HIS A 140 11.31 -5.41 3.84
CA HIS A 140 11.92 -4.79 5.02
C HIS A 140 11.34 -3.41 5.33
N LEU A 141 11.19 -2.55 4.33
CA LEU A 141 10.58 -1.23 4.51
C LEU A 141 9.16 -1.33 5.07
N LEU A 142 8.35 -2.25 4.54
CA LEU A 142 6.97 -2.46 4.99
C LEU A 142 6.84 -2.85 6.46
N THR A 143 7.91 -3.39 7.08
CA THR A 143 7.87 -3.73 8.50
C THR A 143 7.88 -2.51 9.43
N PHE A 144 8.40 -1.36 8.98
CA PHE A 144 8.59 -0.22 9.87
C PHE A 144 8.31 1.17 9.28
N CYS A 145 8.17 1.31 7.94
CA CYS A 145 7.85 2.63 7.33
C CYS A 145 6.38 3.03 7.46
N ASN A 146 5.56 2.24 8.14
CA ASN A 146 4.11 2.39 8.19
C ASN A 146 3.64 2.89 9.56
N CYS A 147 4.07 4.10 9.92
CA CYS A 147 3.74 4.76 11.19
C CYS A 147 2.48 5.61 11.08
N PRO A 148 1.78 5.92 12.19
CA PRO A 148 0.78 6.99 12.21
C PRO A 148 1.43 8.33 11.90
N SER A 149 0.72 9.22 11.18
CA SER A 149 1.27 10.54 10.84
C SER A 149 1.45 11.42 12.09
N SER A 150 2.42 12.34 12.02
CA SER A 150 2.65 13.32 13.06
C SER A 150 1.40 14.17 13.33
N ALA A 151 0.68 14.57 12.27
CA ALA A 151 -0.56 15.30 12.37
C ALA A 151 -1.62 14.52 13.16
N PHE A 152 -1.80 13.23 12.89
CA PHE A 152 -2.76 12.41 13.60
C PHE A 152 -2.41 12.26 15.08
N LEU A 153 -1.18 11.90 15.42
CA LEU A 153 -0.81 11.71 16.83
C LEU A 153 -0.76 13.00 17.62
N VAL A 154 -0.31 14.11 17.03
CA VAL A 154 -0.22 15.38 17.75
C VAL A 154 -1.58 16.08 17.85
N THR A 155 -2.38 16.10 16.78
CA THR A 155 -3.66 16.83 16.79
C THR A 155 -4.81 15.97 17.22
N ALA A 156 -5.07 14.83 16.57
CA ALA A 156 -6.23 14.02 16.91
C ALA A 156 -6.07 13.34 18.27
N VAL A 157 -4.92 12.72 18.55
CA VAL A 157 -4.73 12.04 19.83
C VAL A 157 -4.30 13.01 20.91
N GLY A 158 -3.26 13.81 20.69
CA GLY A 158 -2.70 14.71 21.70
C GLY A 158 -3.66 15.82 22.10
N VAL A 159 -4.19 16.58 21.13
CA VAL A 159 -5.05 17.72 21.43
C VAL A 159 -6.49 17.29 21.66
N SER A 160 -7.10 16.50 20.76
CA SER A 160 -8.53 16.20 20.84
C SER A 160 -8.86 15.17 21.91
N LEU A 161 -8.01 14.16 22.14
CA LEU A 161 -8.28 13.10 23.11
C LEU A 161 -7.72 13.44 24.51
N PHE A 162 -6.45 13.89 24.57
CA PHE A 162 -5.76 14.15 25.83
C PHE A 162 -5.73 15.65 26.23
N GLY A 163 -6.21 16.56 25.39
CA GLY A 163 -6.16 18.00 25.66
C GLY A 163 -4.73 18.57 25.76
N ASN A 164 -3.71 17.80 25.39
CA ASN A 164 -2.31 18.17 25.57
C ASN A 164 -1.45 17.85 24.35
N ARG A 165 -1.04 18.90 23.64
CA ARG A 165 -0.18 18.79 22.44
C ARG A 165 1.18 18.14 22.74
N ARG A 166 1.75 18.37 23.94
CA ARG A 166 3.05 17.81 24.32
C ARG A 166 2.98 16.29 24.43
N LEU A 167 1.90 15.76 25.01
CA LEU A 167 1.67 14.30 25.08
C LEU A 167 1.58 13.69 23.68
N GLY A 168 0.87 14.33 22.74
CA GLY A 168 0.79 13.89 21.36
C GLY A 168 2.16 13.85 20.68
N SER A 169 3.00 14.86 20.93
CA SER A 169 4.38 14.88 20.37
C SER A 169 5.25 13.78 20.99
N VAL A 170 5.17 13.56 22.30
CA VAL A 170 5.92 12.47 22.96
C VAL A 170 5.49 11.12 22.41
N LEU A 171 4.19 10.88 22.25
CA LEU A 171 3.64 9.65 21.66
C LEU A 171 4.17 9.45 20.24
N TYR A 172 4.20 10.52 19.43
CA TYR A 172 4.74 10.42 18.06
C TYR A 172 6.20 9.98 18.05
N PHE A 173 7.05 10.61 18.86
CA PHE A 173 8.47 10.23 18.93
C PHE A 173 8.67 8.83 19.53
N CYS A 174 7.85 8.40 20.47
CA CYS A 174 7.89 7.03 20.97
C CYS A 174 7.53 6.02 19.91
N VAL A 175 6.44 6.24 19.17
CA VAL A 175 6.02 5.34 18.07
C VAL A 175 7.09 5.30 16.98
N LEU A 176 7.62 6.46 16.59
CA LEU A 176 8.69 6.55 15.59
C LEU A 176 9.96 5.79 16.06
N GLY A 177 10.33 5.97 17.33
CA GLY A 177 11.46 5.27 17.93
C GLY A 177 11.30 3.75 17.94
N VAL A 178 10.10 3.27 18.33
CA VAL A 178 9.77 1.83 18.29
C VAL A 178 9.79 1.31 16.85
N SER A 179 9.22 2.03 15.89
CA SER A 179 9.27 1.64 14.48
C SER A 179 10.71 1.51 13.97
N PHE A 180 11.56 2.47 14.28
CA PHE A 180 12.97 2.41 13.89
C PHE A 180 13.71 1.26 14.59
N LEU A 181 13.39 0.99 15.85
CA LEU A 181 13.93 -0.16 16.56
C LEU A 181 13.51 -1.49 15.89
N VAL A 182 12.23 -1.61 15.49
CA VAL A 182 11.75 -2.76 14.72
C VAL A 182 12.50 -2.90 13.40
N GLY A 183 12.67 -1.81 12.64
CA GLY A 183 13.45 -1.81 11.40
C GLY A 183 14.90 -2.22 11.61
N PHE A 184 15.51 -1.75 12.70
CA PHE A 184 16.88 -2.14 13.05
C PHE A 184 16.99 -3.63 13.40
N ILE A 185 16.05 -4.17 14.18
CA ILE A 185 16.01 -5.59 14.53
C ILE A 185 15.72 -6.45 13.30
N ALA A 186 14.73 -6.05 12.47
CA ALA A 186 14.37 -6.76 11.24
C ALA A 186 15.55 -6.90 10.27
N ARG A 187 16.47 -5.92 10.25
CA ARG A 187 17.71 -6.01 9.48
C ARG A 187 18.53 -7.27 9.77
N PHE A 188 18.60 -7.71 11.03
CA PHE A 188 19.39 -8.88 11.41
C PHE A 188 18.77 -10.17 10.90
N PHE A 189 17.42 -10.25 10.90
CA PHE A 189 16.69 -11.41 10.38
C PHE A 189 16.75 -11.50 8.85
N LEU A 190 16.71 -10.36 8.18
CA LEU A 190 16.72 -10.28 6.71
C LEU A 190 18.14 -10.35 6.11
N ARG A 191 19.17 -10.07 6.90
CA ARG A 191 20.58 -10.04 6.46
C ARG A 191 21.14 -11.40 6.10
N HIS A 192 20.61 -12.50 6.66
CA HIS A 192 21.14 -13.86 6.44
C HIS A 192 20.95 -14.34 4.98
N GLU A 193 20.24 -13.62 4.13
CA GLU A 193 19.95 -14.02 2.75
C GLU A 193 20.49 -13.04 1.69
N GLN A 194 21.31 -12.08 2.08
CA GLN A 194 21.78 -10.96 1.23
C GLN A 194 22.97 -11.29 0.31
N ALA A 195 23.37 -12.54 0.18
CA ALA A 195 24.42 -12.93 -0.76
C ALA A 195 23.85 -13.11 -2.18
N GLY A 196 23.57 -12.05 -2.87
CA GLY A 196 23.35 -12.14 -4.30
C GLY A 196 22.31 -11.18 -4.88
N ARG A 197 22.85 -10.21 -5.61
CA ARG A 197 22.28 -9.31 -6.58
C ARG A 197 21.93 -7.91 -6.07
N ASP A 198 22.94 -7.06 -6.08
CA ASP A 198 22.78 -5.66 -6.44
C ASP A 198 22.17 -5.62 -7.84
N HIS A 199 20.89 -5.29 -7.96
CA HIS A 199 20.35 -4.92 -9.24
C HIS A 199 20.98 -3.59 -9.64
N PRO A 200 21.58 -3.48 -10.84
CA PRO A 200 22.09 -2.21 -11.31
C PRO A 200 20.92 -1.22 -11.36
N HIS A 201 21.10 -0.08 -10.73
CA HIS A 201 20.27 1.09 -10.92
C HIS A 201 20.20 1.40 -12.43
N HIS A 202 19.18 0.90 -13.12
CA HIS A 202 18.77 1.51 -14.37
C HIS A 202 17.91 2.71 -14.00
N PRO A 203 18.40 3.93 -14.20
CA PRO A 203 17.53 5.08 -14.22
C PRO A 203 16.53 4.82 -15.33
N SER A 204 15.26 4.63 -14.99
CA SER A 204 14.19 4.50 -15.96
C SER A 204 14.16 5.82 -16.73
N GLY A 205 14.83 5.82 -17.88
CA GLY A 205 14.88 6.94 -18.80
C GLY A 205 13.46 7.28 -19.27
N LEU A 206 13.26 8.53 -19.53
CA LEU A 206 12.11 9.33 -19.88
C LEU A 206 11.45 9.94 -18.64
N HIS A 207 11.92 11.15 -18.30
CA HIS A 207 11.15 12.08 -17.51
C HIS A 207 9.96 12.52 -18.38
N PRO A 208 8.74 12.06 -18.13
CA PRO A 208 7.56 12.60 -18.80
C PRO A 208 7.52 14.11 -18.51
N GLY A 209 6.99 14.90 -19.44
CA GLY A 209 6.88 16.33 -19.25
C GLY A 209 6.18 16.66 -17.93
N GLY A 210 6.55 17.76 -17.27
CA GLY A 210 6.09 18.07 -15.92
C GLY A 210 4.58 17.98 -15.72
N ALA A 211 3.78 18.34 -16.75
CA ALA A 211 2.33 18.23 -16.72
C ALA A 211 1.84 16.77 -16.73
N GLU A 212 2.45 15.91 -17.55
CA GLU A 212 2.10 14.49 -17.59
C GLU A 212 2.47 13.76 -16.28
N MET A 213 3.61 14.12 -15.70
CA MET A 213 4.04 13.60 -14.42
C MET A 213 3.07 13.99 -13.30
N PHE A 214 2.63 15.24 -13.28
CA PHE A 214 1.65 15.73 -12.30
C PHE A 214 0.31 14.99 -12.45
N THR A 215 -0.23 14.90 -13.66
CA THR A 215 -1.50 14.21 -13.94
C THR A 215 -1.42 12.73 -13.54
N ALA A 216 -0.33 12.07 -13.88
CA ALA A 216 -0.10 10.68 -13.50
C ALA A 216 0.04 10.50 -11.97
N SER A 217 0.62 11.48 -11.27
CA SER A 217 0.73 11.46 -9.80
C SER A 217 -0.63 11.65 -9.12
N VAL A 218 -1.44 12.56 -9.62
CA VAL A 218 -2.81 12.79 -9.14
C VAL A 218 -3.68 11.54 -9.38
N SER A 219 -3.61 10.94 -10.57
CA SER A 219 -4.34 9.71 -10.90
C SER A 219 -3.91 8.54 -10.01
N GLY A 220 -2.62 8.35 -9.80
CA GLY A 220 -2.09 7.32 -8.90
C GLY A 220 -2.53 7.52 -7.45
N ALA A 221 -2.49 8.76 -6.96
CA ALA A 221 -2.97 9.11 -5.63
C ALA A 221 -4.48 8.89 -5.49
N ALA A 222 -5.27 9.27 -6.49
CA ALA A 222 -6.72 9.08 -6.49
C ALA A 222 -7.10 7.59 -6.45
N SER A 223 -6.47 6.77 -7.28
CA SER A 223 -6.68 5.31 -7.27
C SER A 223 -6.37 4.71 -5.90
N GLY A 224 -5.27 5.11 -5.29
CA GLY A 224 -4.93 4.63 -3.96
C GLY A 224 -5.83 5.13 -2.86
N MET A 225 -6.35 6.36 -2.98
CA MET A 225 -7.31 6.90 -2.04
C MET A 225 -8.64 6.14 -2.09
N LEU A 226 -9.11 5.80 -3.29
CA LEU A 226 -10.29 4.94 -3.44
C LEU A 226 -10.10 3.59 -2.77
N THR A 227 -8.91 3.00 -2.89
CA THR A 227 -8.59 1.75 -2.18
C THR A 227 -8.66 1.92 -0.67
N VAL A 228 -8.10 3.00 -0.11
CA VAL A 228 -8.16 3.27 1.34
C VAL A 228 -9.59 3.51 1.84
N CYS A 229 -10.43 4.18 1.05
CA CYS A 229 -11.83 4.42 1.41
C CYS A 229 -12.72 3.17 1.25
N ALA A 230 -12.27 2.17 0.48
CA ALA A 230 -12.99 0.90 0.29
C ALA A 230 -12.77 -0.10 1.43
N TYR A 231 -11.74 0.10 2.25
CA TYR A 231 -11.44 -0.70 3.45
C TYR A 231 -11.91 0.01 4.73
#